data_00440825bc62a8b4a21a30022c9af1ae
#
_entry.id   00440825bc62a8b4a21a30022c9af1ae
#
_cell.length_a   1.000
_cell.length_b   1.000
_cell.length_c   1.000
_cell.angle_alpha   90.00
_cell.angle_beta   90.00
_cell.angle_gamma   90.00
#
_symmetry.space_group_name_H-M   'P 1'
#
loop_
_entity.id
_entity.type
_entity.pdbx_description
1 polymer ?
#
loop_
_entity_poly.entity_id
_entity_poly.type
_entity_poly.pdbx_seq_one_letter_code
_entity_poly.pdbx_strand_id
1 'polypeptide(L)'
;MKKIYDAVLRALEEMDIHFDYDQENEVFDYRLSTELTTYRQRLVPLEEQELLLAITIFPIMVPEDKRFLMTSLLNKLNHSLILGHYVMDPEDGEISFRVSCPVDDGAINKTIVLVAISNSITTIDKHLPELLAAIGNLPTTAPTLSSDNSMAYA
;
A
#
# COMPACT_ATOMS: atom_id res chain seq x y z
N MET A 1 -17.61 14.67 -14.44
CA MET A 1 -17.74 14.96 -12.99
C MET A 1 -16.73 14.10 -12.24
N LYS A 2 -15.89 14.70 -11.43
CA LYS A 2 -14.83 13.99 -10.71
C LYS A 2 -15.32 13.53 -9.34
N LYS A 3 -16.20 12.55 -9.30
CA LYS A 3 -16.86 12.08 -8.07
C LYS A 3 -15.91 11.42 -7.07
N ILE A 4 -14.95 10.63 -7.57
CA ILE A 4 -13.97 9.95 -6.72
C ILE A 4 -12.99 10.97 -6.15
N TYR A 5 -12.51 11.90 -6.98
CA TYR A 5 -11.68 13.01 -6.54
C TYR A 5 -12.33 13.82 -5.41
N ASP A 6 -13.59 14.22 -5.59
CA ASP A 6 -14.30 15.03 -4.59
C ASP A 6 -14.48 14.28 -3.26
N ALA A 7 -14.71 12.97 -3.32
CA ALA A 7 -14.85 12.15 -2.13
C ALA A 7 -13.51 11.96 -1.40
N VAL A 8 -12.42 11.77 -2.14
CA VAL A 8 -11.05 11.69 -1.57
C VAL A 8 -10.67 13.00 -0.93
N LEU A 9 -10.88 14.12 -1.63
CA LEU A 9 -10.59 15.45 -1.11
C LEU A 9 -11.29 15.69 0.23
N ARG A 10 -12.59 15.47 0.30
CA ARG A 10 -13.36 15.62 1.55
C ARG A 10 -12.85 14.70 2.65
N ALA A 11 -12.56 13.44 2.34
CA ALA A 11 -12.07 12.50 3.34
C ALA A 11 -10.72 12.94 3.92
N LEU A 12 -9.78 13.36 3.10
CA LEU A 12 -8.47 13.85 3.55
C LEU A 12 -8.60 15.13 4.40
N GLU A 13 -9.45 16.07 3.99
CA GLU A 13 -9.73 17.29 4.75
C GLU A 13 -10.36 16.98 6.11
N GLU A 14 -11.36 16.11 6.16
CA GLU A 14 -12.02 15.70 7.41
C GLU A 14 -11.10 14.93 8.35
N MET A 15 -10.12 14.20 7.82
CA MET A 15 -9.10 13.49 8.59
C MET A 15 -7.93 14.39 9.00
N ASP A 16 -7.93 15.65 8.60
CA ASP A 16 -6.84 16.61 8.82
C ASP A 16 -5.48 16.09 8.29
N ILE A 17 -5.53 15.44 7.12
CA ILE A 17 -4.33 14.97 6.44
C ILE A 17 -3.85 16.05 5.47
N HIS A 18 -2.62 16.52 5.68
CA HIS A 18 -1.97 17.42 4.73
C HIS A 18 -1.49 16.62 3.52
N PHE A 19 -1.85 17.07 2.33
CA PHE A 19 -1.51 16.41 1.09
C PHE A 19 -1.06 17.43 0.02
N ASP A 20 -0.27 16.95 -0.92
CA ASP A 20 -0.02 17.61 -2.20
C ASP A 20 -0.88 16.95 -3.27
N TYR A 21 -1.33 17.73 -4.23
CA TYR A 21 -2.07 17.22 -5.37
C TYR A 21 -1.31 17.46 -6.67
N ASP A 22 -0.92 16.37 -7.31
CA ASP A 22 -0.32 16.39 -8.64
C ASP A 22 -1.42 16.49 -9.70
N GLN A 23 -1.54 17.66 -10.32
CA GLN A 23 -2.58 17.92 -11.31
C GLN A 23 -2.35 17.18 -12.64
N GLU A 24 -1.10 16.92 -13.00
CA GLU A 24 -0.75 16.24 -14.24
C GLU A 24 -1.11 14.74 -14.17
N ASN A 25 -0.79 14.10 -13.05
CA ASN A 25 -1.04 12.69 -12.83
C ASN A 25 -2.34 12.40 -12.06
N GLU A 26 -3.03 13.43 -11.61
CA GLU A 26 -4.26 13.35 -10.82
C GLU A 26 -4.11 12.51 -9.53
N VAL A 27 -3.04 12.74 -8.77
CA VAL A 27 -2.67 11.96 -7.59
C VAL A 27 -2.64 12.82 -6.34
N PHE A 28 -3.27 12.35 -5.26
CA PHE A 28 -3.07 12.86 -3.91
C PHE A 28 -1.86 12.18 -3.28
N ASP A 29 -0.89 12.95 -2.83
CA ASP A 29 0.37 12.48 -2.25
C ASP A 29 0.50 13.02 -0.83
N TYR A 30 0.71 12.15 0.13
CA TYR A 30 0.83 12.51 1.55
C TYR A 30 1.63 11.48 2.33
N ARG A 31 1.93 11.81 3.57
CA ARG A 31 2.66 10.95 4.50
C ARG A 31 1.81 10.63 5.72
N LEU A 32 1.85 9.38 6.15
CA LEU A 32 1.24 8.92 7.40
C LEU A 32 2.28 8.19 8.23
N SER A 33 2.29 8.50 9.52
CA SER A 33 3.18 7.85 10.49
C SER A 33 2.43 6.81 11.31
N THR A 34 3.09 5.69 11.54
CA THR A 34 2.72 4.68 12.52
C THR A 34 3.70 4.73 13.68
N GLU A 35 3.59 3.82 14.63
CA GLU A 35 4.61 3.67 15.68
C GLU A 35 5.96 3.18 15.14
N LEU A 36 5.95 2.51 13.98
CA LEU A 36 7.16 1.91 13.40
C LEU A 36 7.89 2.85 12.45
N THR A 37 7.18 3.57 11.60
CA THR A 37 7.78 4.43 10.59
C THR A 37 6.77 5.40 9.96
N THR A 38 7.26 6.21 9.03
CA THR A 38 6.43 7.10 8.20
C THR A 38 6.39 6.56 6.78
N TYR A 39 5.17 6.38 6.27
CA TYR A 39 4.92 5.93 4.91
C TYR A 39 4.49 7.10 4.01
N ARG A 40 4.98 7.10 2.78
CA ARG A 40 4.38 7.88 1.70
C ARG A 40 3.23 7.08 1.12
N GLN A 41 2.09 7.71 1.00
CA GLN A 41 0.91 7.11 0.41
C GLN A 41 0.35 7.99 -0.70
N ARG A 42 -0.16 7.35 -1.73
CA ARG A 42 -0.82 8.00 -2.85
C ARG A 42 -2.23 7.46 -3.01
N LEU A 43 -3.18 8.37 -3.21
CA LEU A 43 -4.52 8.01 -3.65
C LEU A 43 -4.71 8.49 -5.08
N VAL A 44 -5.11 7.57 -5.94
CA VAL A 44 -5.29 7.80 -7.37
C VAL A 44 -6.77 7.58 -7.72
N PRO A 45 -7.54 8.66 -7.92
CA PRO A 45 -8.90 8.57 -8.43
C PRO A 45 -8.88 8.19 -9.92
N LEU A 46 -9.29 6.99 -10.24
CA LEU A 46 -9.40 6.49 -11.61
C LEU A 46 -10.86 6.60 -12.03
N GLU A 47 -11.30 7.80 -12.40
CA GLU A 47 -12.70 8.12 -12.68
C GLU A 47 -13.29 7.28 -13.83
N GLU A 48 -12.53 7.11 -14.91
CA GLU A 48 -12.98 6.34 -16.08
C GLU A 48 -13.09 4.84 -15.79
N GLN A 49 -12.27 4.32 -14.90
CA GLN A 49 -12.29 2.91 -14.47
C GLN A 49 -13.20 2.65 -13.29
N GLU A 50 -13.80 3.70 -12.74
CA GLU A 50 -14.61 3.65 -11.51
C GLU A 50 -13.89 2.94 -10.36
N LEU A 51 -12.61 3.32 -10.16
CA LEU A 51 -11.73 2.76 -9.14
C LEU A 51 -11.06 3.84 -8.31
N LEU A 52 -10.91 3.58 -7.02
CA LEU A 52 -9.94 4.28 -6.18
C LEU A 52 -8.75 3.36 -5.94
N LEU A 53 -7.56 3.81 -6.31
CA LEU A 53 -6.31 3.08 -6.08
C LEU A 53 -5.52 3.74 -4.95
N ALA A 54 -5.24 3.00 -3.89
CA ALA A 54 -4.34 3.41 -2.82
C ALA A 54 -2.99 2.70 -3.00
N ILE A 55 -1.90 3.47 -2.97
CA ILE A 55 -0.53 2.97 -3.11
C ILE A 55 0.26 3.42 -1.89
N THR A 56 0.74 2.47 -1.09
CA THR A 56 1.64 2.74 0.03
C THR A 56 3.05 2.30 -0.34
N ILE A 57 4.00 3.23 -0.26
CA ILE A 57 5.38 3.01 -0.68
C ILE A 57 6.20 2.55 0.53
N PHE A 58 6.90 1.45 0.37
CA PHE A 58 7.84 0.94 1.36
C PHE A 58 9.04 1.89 1.51
N PRO A 59 9.53 2.15 2.73
CA PRO A 59 10.48 3.23 2.96
C PRO A 59 11.90 2.99 2.43
N ILE A 60 12.22 1.77 2.01
CA ILE A 60 13.56 1.38 1.56
C ILE A 60 13.47 0.66 0.22
N MET A 61 14.35 0.99 -0.71
CA MET A 61 14.51 0.27 -1.97
C MET A 61 15.30 -1.02 -1.78
N VAL A 62 14.91 -2.06 -2.50
CA VAL A 62 15.58 -3.36 -2.44
C VAL A 62 16.85 -3.32 -3.30
N PRO A 63 18.02 -3.62 -2.73
CA PRO A 63 19.27 -3.75 -3.50
C PRO A 63 19.15 -4.80 -4.61
N GLU A 64 19.83 -4.58 -5.70
CA GLU A 64 19.73 -5.42 -6.91
C GLU A 64 19.98 -6.91 -6.62
N ASP A 65 20.98 -7.22 -5.81
CA ASP A 65 21.35 -8.59 -5.44
C ASP A 65 20.28 -9.32 -4.59
N LYS A 66 19.33 -8.59 -4.03
CA LYS A 66 18.26 -9.13 -3.18
C LYS A 66 16.88 -9.15 -3.81
N ARG A 67 16.73 -8.57 -4.99
CA ARG A 67 15.42 -8.44 -5.66
C ARG A 67 14.80 -9.80 -5.98
N PHE A 68 15.60 -10.78 -6.39
CA PHE A 68 15.11 -12.14 -6.65
C PHE A 68 14.53 -12.78 -5.39
N LEU A 69 15.24 -12.73 -4.27
CA LEU A 69 14.77 -13.23 -2.99
C LEU A 69 13.51 -12.49 -2.54
N MET A 70 13.51 -11.17 -2.68
CA MET A 70 12.37 -10.34 -2.32
C MET A 70 11.13 -10.67 -3.16
N THR A 71 11.28 -10.91 -4.45
CA THR A 71 10.17 -11.33 -5.32
C THR A 71 9.50 -12.60 -4.80
N SER A 72 10.28 -13.58 -4.35
CA SER A 72 9.75 -14.81 -3.76
C SER A 72 9.00 -14.54 -2.44
N LEU A 73 9.55 -13.68 -1.60
CA LEU A 73 8.93 -13.30 -0.33
C LEU A 73 7.60 -12.57 -0.56
N LEU A 74 7.60 -11.57 -1.45
CA LEU A 74 6.39 -10.83 -1.78
C LEU A 74 5.30 -11.72 -2.40
N ASN A 75 5.70 -12.69 -3.22
CA ASN A 75 4.75 -13.66 -3.78
C ASN A 75 4.09 -14.51 -2.69
N LYS A 76 4.85 -14.93 -1.69
CA LYS A 76 4.29 -15.66 -0.53
C LYS A 76 3.32 -14.80 0.27
N LEU A 77 3.66 -13.54 0.52
CA LEU A 77 2.76 -12.60 1.20
C LEU A 77 1.47 -12.39 0.40
N ASN A 78 1.60 -12.17 -0.90
CA ASN A 78 0.45 -11.98 -1.79
C ASN A 78 -0.48 -13.20 -1.83
N HIS A 79 0.09 -14.41 -1.78
CA HIS A 79 -0.71 -15.64 -1.74
C HIS A 79 -1.65 -15.67 -0.54
N SER A 80 -1.26 -15.06 0.56
CA SER A 80 -2.01 -15.05 1.80
C SER A 80 -2.98 -13.87 1.94
N LEU A 81 -2.83 -12.83 1.14
CA LEU A 81 -3.64 -11.61 1.24
C LEU A 81 -4.95 -11.72 0.46
N ILE A 82 -6.04 -11.30 1.08
CA ILE A 82 -7.35 -11.19 0.41
C ILE A 82 -7.50 -9.83 -0.27
N LEU A 83 -7.11 -8.77 0.42
CA LEU A 83 -7.25 -7.41 -0.07
C LEU A 83 -5.90 -6.77 -0.27
N GLY A 84 -5.68 -6.29 -1.49
CA GLY A 84 -4.43 -5.66 -1.87
C GLY A 84 -3.31 -6.64 -2.22
N HIS A 85 -2.22 -6.11 -2.71
CA HIS A 85 -1.05 -6.90 -3.11
C HIS A 85 0.22 -6.06 -3.12
N TYR A 86 1.35 -6.72 -2.92
CA TYR A 86 2.67 -6.13 -3.07
C TYR A 86 3.12 -6.15 -4.53
N VAL A 87 3.79 -5.07 -4.92
CA VAL A 87 4.48 -4.93 -6.21
C VAL A 87 5.89 -4.44 -5.93
N MET A 88 6.86 -4.96 -6.65
CA MET A 88 8.22 -4.43 -6.65
C MET A 88 8.58 -3.99 -8.07
N ASP A 89 9.09 -2.77 -8.21
CA ASP A 89 9.66 -2.32 -9.47
C ASP A 89 10.99 -3.05 -9.70
N PRO A 90 11.12 -3.83 -10.80
CA PRO A 90 12.35 -4.58 -11.04
C PRO A 90 13.55 -3.68 -11.39
N GLU A 91 13.30 -2.45 -11.83
CA GLU A 91 14.36 -1.54 -12.25
C GLU A 91 15.06 -0.87 -11.07
N ASP A 92 14.30 -0.43 -10.05
CA ASP A 92 14.86 0.30 -8.92
C ASP A 92 14.70 -0.42 -7.57
N GLY A 93 13.85 -1.43 -7.49
CA GLY A 93 13.61 -2.17 -6.25
C GLY A 93 12.61 -1.49 -5.31
N GLU A 94 11.84 -0.50 -5.76
CA GLU A 94 10.77 0.09 -4.95
C GLU A 94 9.66 -0.92 -4.71
N ILE A 95 9.34 -1.16 -3.43
CA ILE A 95 8.18 -1.96 -3.04
C ILE A 95 7.01 -1.02 -2.76
N SER A 96 5.87 -1.36 -3.31
CA SER A 96 4.60 -0.73 -2.98
C SER A 96 3.52 -1.75 -2.64
N PHE A 97 2.62 -1.37 -1.75
CA PHE A 97 1.40 -2.11 -1.46
C PHE A 97 0.22 -1.37 -2.09
N ARG A 98 -0.57 -2.07 -2.88
CA ARG A 98 -1.66 -1.50 -3.66
C ARG A 98 -2.99 -2.09 -3.25
N VAL A 99 -3.98 -1.22 -3.04
CA VAL A 99 -5.38 -1.59 -2.79
C VAL A 99 -6.25 -0.89 -3.81
N SER A 100 -7.02 -1.65 -4.58
CA SER A 100 -7.98 -1.13 -5.54
C SER A 100 -9.39 -1.31 -4.97
N CYS A 101 -10.12 -0.21 -4.84
CA CYS A 101 -11.49 -0.21 -4.36
C CYS A 101 -12.42 0.15 -5.52
N PRO A 102 -13.23 -0.78 -6.03
CA PRO A 102 -14.27 -0.46 -7.00
C PRO A 102 -15.28 0.52 -6.40
N VAL A 103 -15.74 1.44 -7.23
CA VAL A 103 -16.73 2.43 -6.87
C VAL A 103 -17.93 2.23 -7.78
N ASP A 104 -18.99 1.65 -7.24
CA ASP A 104 -20.21 1.36 -8.01
C ASP A 104 -20.99 2.65 -8.29
N ASP A 105 -21.25 2.90 -9.58
CA ASP A 105 -22.01 4.04 -10.08
C ASP A 105 -21.59 5.41 -9.47
N GLY A 106 -20.30 5.55 -9.22
CA GLY A 106 -19.74 6.74 -8.60
C GLY A 106 -20.14 6.93 -7.13
N ALA A 107 -20.67 5.91 -6.49
CA ALA A 107 -21.06 5.92 -5.07
C ALA A 107 -19.85 5.63 -4.18
N ILE A 108 -18.91 6.55 -4.16
CA ILE A 108 -17.81 6.51 -3.20
C ILE A 108 -18.19 7.34 -1.97
N ASN A 109 -17.94 6.78 -0.80
CA ASN A 109 -18.10 7.48 0.46
C ASN A 109 -16.81 7.48 1.27
N LYS A 110 -16.79 8.24 2.35
CA LYS A 110 -15.67 8.34 3.27
C LYS A 110 -15.19 6.97 3.77
N THR A 111 -16.10 6.02 4.00
CA THR A 111 -15.76 4.68 4.49
C THR A 111 -14.86 3.93 3.52
N ILE A 112 -15.14 3.99 2.22
CA ILE A 112 -14.31 3.37 1.19
C ILE A 112 -12.91 3.97 1.18
N VAL A 113 -12.80 5.29 1.26
CA VAL A 113 -11.50 5.98 1.32
C VAL A 113 -10.74 5.58 2.59
N LEU A 114 -11.40 5.56 3.75
CA LEU A 114 -10.80 5.12 5.02
C LEU A 114 -10.30 3.68 4.97
N VAL A 115 -11.07 2.77 4.38
CA VAL A 115 -10.67 1.38 4.21
C VAL A 115 -9.44 1.27 3.31
N ALA A 116 -9.41 1.99 2.20
CA ALA A 116 -8.26 2.01 1.30
C ALA A 116 -6.98 2.48 2.01
N ILE A 117 -7.07 3.58 2.76
CA ILE A 117 -5.95 4.14 3.51
C ILE A 117 -5.51 3.19 4.63
N SER A 118 -6.43 2.81 5.51
CA SER A 118 -6.11 2.05 6.73
C SER A 118 -5.67 0.63 6.42
N ASN A 119 -6.30 -0.05 5.48
CA ASN A 119 -5.89 -1.40 5.09
C ASN A 119 -4.47 -1.41 4.53
N SER A 120 -4.14 -0.46 3.66
CA SER A 120 -2.80 -0.36 3.09
C SER A 120 -1.73 -0.15 4.17
N ILE A 121 -1.93 0.80 5.06
CA ILE A 121 -0.99 1.11 6.14
C ILE A 121 -0.86 -0.06 7.12
N THR A 122 -1.97 -0.61 7.57
CA THR A 122 -1.98 -1.71 8.55
C THR A 122 -1.28 -2.95 7.99
N THR A 123 -1.51 -3.28 6.72
CA THR A 123 -0.91 -4.46 6.10
C THR A 123 0.59 -4.31 5.93
N ILE A 124 1.04 -3.18 5.38
CA ILE A 124 2.48 -2.94 5.18
C ILE A 124 3.23 -2.83 6.50
N ASP A 125 2.62 -2.21 7.50
CA ASP A 125 3.20 -2.05 8.84
C ASP A 125 3.38 -3.40 9.54
N LYS A 126 2.42 -4.31 9.39
CA LYS A 126 2.50 -5.68 9.90
C LYS A 126 3.69 -6.45 9.30
N HIS A 127 3.98 -6.26 8.02
CA HIS A 127 5.06 -6.96 7.32
C HIS A 127 6.40 -6.23 7.35
N LEU A 128 6.44 -5.00 7.87
CA LEU A 128 7.64 -4.16 7.86
C LEU A 128 8.87 -4.84 8.47
N PRO A 129 8.80 -5.45 9.67
CA PRO A 129 9.97 -6.08 10.26
C PRO A 129 10.56 -7.21 9.40
N GLU A 130 9.70 -8.03 8.82
CA GLU A 130 10.10 -9.16 7.97
C GLU A 130 10.77 -8.68 6.67
N LEU A 131 10.17 -7.68 6.03
CA LEU A 131 10.73 -7.10 4.80
C LEU A 131 12.06 -6.39 5.06
N LEU A 132 12.19 -5.66 6.17
CA LEU A 132 13.45 -5.03 6.57
C LEU A 132 14.54 -6.06 6.87
N ALA A 133 14.21 -7.14 7.55
CA ALA A 133 15.14 -8.23 7.84
C ALA A 133 15.65 -8.88 6.56
N ALA A 134 14.79 -9.10 5.57
CA ALA A 134 15.15 -9.65 4.27
C ALA A 134 16.09 -8.72 3.48
N ILE A 135 15.87 -7.40 3.55
CA ILE A 135 16.73 -6.40 2.91
C ILE A 135 18.07 -6.27 3.63
N GLY A 136 18.06 -6.28 4.96
CA GLY A 136 19.20 -5.97 5.79
C GLY A 136 20.24 -7.09 5.97
N ASN A 137 20.05 -8.28 5.40
CA ASN A 137 20.88 -9.48 5.70
C ASN A 137 20.95 -9.81 7.20
N LEU A 138 19.98 -9.36 7.98
CA LEU A 138 19.92 -9.77 9.36
C LEU A 138 19.79 -11.30 9.39
N PRO A 139 20.57 -12.02 10.24
CA PRO A 139 20.38 -13.44 10.39
C PRO A 139 18.98 -13.66 10.94
N THR A 140 18.04 -13.86 10.05
CA THR A 140 16.72 -14.29 10.45
C THR A 140 16.87 -15.73 10.89
N THR A 141 16.61 -15.97 12.15
CA THR A 141 16.30 -17.30 12.62
C THR A 141 15.04 -17.73 11.90
N ALA A 142 15.18 -18.41 10.79
CA ALA A 142 14.16 -18.93 9.91
C ALA A 142 13.19 -17.88 9.37
N PRO A 143 12.85 -17.90 8.08
CA PRO A 143 11.74 -17.11 7.59
C PRO A 143 10.49 -17.51 8.37
N THR A 144 10.02 -16.63 9.19
CA THR A 144 8.74 -16.76 9.89
C THR A 144 7.56 -16.53 8.96
N LEU A 145 7.72 -16.79 7.68
CA LEU A 145 6.62 -17.11 6.80
C LEU A 145 6.14 -18.50 7.23
N SER A 146 5.66 -18.54 8.47
CA SER A 146 5.12 -19.75 9.01
C SER A 146 3.99 -20.22 8.12
N SER A 147 3.93 -21.51 7.96
CA SER A 147 2.81 -22.25 7.40
C SER A 147 1.47 -21.97 8.11
N ASP A 148 1.38 -20.94 8.91
CA ASP A 148 0.15 -20.56 9.57
C ASP A 148 -0.69 -19.70 8.63
N ASN A 149 -1.32 -20.39 7.67
CA ASN A 149 -2.29 -19.80 6.75
C ASN A 149 -3.53 -19.25 7.47
N SER A 150 -3.68 -19.46 8.76
CA SER A 150 -4.82 -18.96 9.53
C SER A 150 -4.81 -17.44 9.69
N MET A 151 -3.65 -16.81 9.49
CA MET A 151 -3.48 -15.37 9.61
C MET A 151 -3.65 -14.61 8.30
N ALA A 152 -3.85 -15.34 7.22
CA ALA A 152 -3.86 -14.79 5.87
C ALA A 152 -5.13 -14.01 5.50
N TYR A 153 -6.13 -14.08 6.31
CA TYR A 153 -7.47 -13.56 6.02
C TYR A 153 -7.89 -12.43 6.98
N ALA A 154 -6.94 -11.67 7.41
CA ALA A 154 -7.22 -10.49 8.22
C ALA A 154 -7.55 -9.28 7.34
#